data_cd6abb7690ac018d7521900860813b45
#
_entry.id   cd6abb7690ac018d7521900860813b45
#
_cell.length_a   1.000
_cell.length_b   1.000
_cell.length_c   1.000
_cell.angle_alpha   90.00
_cell.angle_beta   90.00
_cell.angle_gamma   90.00
#
_symmetry.space_group_name_H-M   'P 1'
#
loop_
_entity.id
_entity.type
_entity.pdbx_description
1 polymer ?
#
loop_
_entity_poly.entity_id
_entity_poly.type
_entity_poly.pdbx_seq_one_letter_code
_entity_poly.pdbx_strand_id
1 'polypeptide(L)'
;MTNEKNYQSLMENVFIGGADQVKEAHTNEELDVIIDLRAKTDSIGDDLPRIHMPIVDDAAKQDESVKAAIEYVVQAQKEGKKVYFHCSGGRNRTGTVAMGTLLHLGKANTVEEAESIATSIRPVINVKPELKEVLHNMYVKNE
;
A
#
# COMPACT_ATOMS: atom_id res chain seq x y z
N MET A 1 28.91 -0.54 1.72
CA MET A 1 27.89 0.10 2.38
C MET A 1 26.76 0.39 1.49
N THR A 2 25.61 0.02 1.86
CA THR A 2 24.47 0.26 1.02
C THR A 2 23.83 1.57 1.38
N ASN A 3 23.22 2.19 0.39
CA ASN A 3 22.41 3.36 0.61
C ASN A 3 20.96 3.04 0.40
N GLU A 4 20.60 1.78 0.56
CA GLU A 4 19.24 1.36 0.34
C GLU A 4 18.33 2.03 1.35
N LYS A 5 17.25 2.56 0.85
CA LYS A 5 16.22 3.08 1.70
C LYS A 5 15.40 1.94 2.25
N ASN A 6 14.88 2.12 3.46
CA ASN A 6 14.03 1.11 4.06
C ASN A 6 12.59 1.19 3.54
N TYR A 7 12.28 2.18 2.73
CA TYR A 7 11.02 2.29 2.02
C TYR A 7 11.34 2.40 0.52
N GLN A 8 10.36 2.16 -0.31
CA GLN A 8 10.59 2.14 -1.75
C GLN A 8 9.54 2.99 -2.47
N SER A 9 9.88 3.42 -3.69
CA SER A 9 8.92 4.07 -4.58
C SER A 9 8.21 3.00 -5.38
N LEU A 10 6.89 2.94 -5.26
CA LEU A 10 6.11 2.00 -6.06
C LEU A 10 5.93 2.53 -7.49
N MET A 11 5.67 3.80 -7.59
CA MET A 11 5.53 4.49 -8.85
C MET A 11 5.64 5.98 -8.55
N GLU A 12 5.49 6.82 -9.54
CA GLU A 12 5.61 8.26 -9.34
C GLU A 12 4.67 8.72 -8.24
N ASN A 13 5.21 9.38 -7.24
CA ASN A 13 4.48 9.97 -6.11
C ASN A 13 3.85 8.96 -5.17
N VAL A 14 4.15 7.65 -5.30
CA VAL A 14 3.60 6.64 -4.40
C VAL A 14 4.74 5.84 -3.79
N PHE A 15 4.79 5.84 -2.45
CA PHE A 15 5.85 5.18 -1.69
C PHE A 15 5.27 4.15 -0.74
N ILE A 16 6.02 3.11 -0.47
CA ILE A 16 5.57 2.01 0.38
C ILE A 16 6.67 1.62 1.36
N GLY A 17 6.27 1.14 2.52
CA GLY A 17 7.22 0.69 3.51
C GLY A 17 6.53 0.22 4.77
N GLY A 18 7.27 0.18 5.87
CA GLY A 18 6.75 -0.18 7.16
C GLY A 18 6.47 1.05 8.00
N ALA A 19 5.92 0.80 9.19
CA ALA A 19 5.59 1.90 10.10
C ALA A 19 6.85 2.63 10.57
N ASP A 20 7.96 1.91 10.69
CA ASP A 20 9.18 2.49 11.22
C ASP A 20 9.87 3.43 10.26
N GLN A 21 9.51 3.40 8.98
CA GLN A 21 10.17 4.23 7.99
C GLN A 21 9.41 5.51 7.66
N VAL A 22 8.30 5.76 8.34
CA VAL A 22 7.44 6.90 8.02
C VAL A 22 8.19 8.22 8.10
N LYS A 23 8.92 8.43 9.19
CA LYS A 23 9.61 9.72 9.38
C LYS A 23 10.72 9.91 8.38
N GLU A 24 11.45 8.86 8.07
CA GLU A 24 12.51 8.92 7.06
C GLU A 24 11.92 9.26 5.70
N ALA A 25 10.83 8.60 5.34
CA ALA A 25 10.19 8.85 4.06
C ALA A 25 9.70 10.28 3.97
N HIS A 26 9.08 10.79 5.04
CA HIS A 26 8.56 12.15 5.00
C HIS A 26 9.69 13.17 4.91
N THR A 27 10.79 12.92 5.62
CA THR A 27 11.95 13.82 5.56
C THR A 27 12.52 13.89 4.15
N ASN A 28 12.59 12.75 3.48
CA ASN A 28 13.20 12.70 2.15
C ASN A 28 12.28 13.13 1.03
N GLU A 29 10.98 12.82 1.13
CA GLU A 29 10.07 12.97 0.01
C GLU A 29 9.05 14.11 0.18
N GLU A 30 8.89 14.62 1.39
CA GLU A 30 7.90 15.67 1.69
C GLU A 30 6.50 15.18 1.34
N LEU A 31 6.05 14.17 2.06
CA LEU A 31 4.80 13.47 1.77
C LEU A 31 3.59 14.35 2.03
N ASP A 32 2.58 14.23 1.20
CA ASP A 32 1.32 14.94 1.39
C ASP A 32 0.35 14.14 2.24
N VAL A 33 0.44 12.80 2.22
CA VAL A 33 -0.43 11.97 3.03
C VAL A 33 0.27 10.67 3.36
N ILE A 34 0.07 10.21 4.59
CA ILE A 34 0.63 8.95 5.10
C ILE A 34 -0.54 8.10 5.55
N ILE A 35 -0.70 6.92 4.93
CA ILE A 35 -1.84 6.05 5.19
C ILE A 35 -1.40 4.86 6.03
N ASP A 36 -2.02 4.71 7.18
CA ASP A 36 -1.77 3.58 8.08
C ASP A 36 -2.83 2.50 7.79
N LEU A 37 -2.39 1.35 7.33
CA LEU A 37 -3.28 0.25 6.94
C LEU A 37 -3.49 -0.77 8.07
N ARG A 38 -2.86 -0.56 9.22
CA ARG A 38 -3.00 -1.51 10.32
C ARG A 38 -4.44 -1.51 10.83
N ALA A 39 -4.92 -2.69 11.27
CA ALA A 39 -6.26 -2.79 11.79
C ALA A 39 -6.43 -1.89 13.00
N LYS A 40 -5.41 -1.80 13.85
CA LYS A 40 -5.40 -0.91 14.99
C LYS A 40 -4.10 -0.13 15.00
N THR A 41 -4.16 1.09 15.43
CA THR A 41 -2.97 1.90 15.53
C THR A 41 -3.08 2.79 16.77
N ASP A 42 -1.95 3.07 17.37
CA ASP A 42 -1.92 3.98 18.50
C ASP A 42 -1.86 5.41 17.97
N SER A 43 -2.48 6.31 18.72
CA SER A 43 -2.37 7.71 18.39
C SER A 43 -0.93 8.15 18.62
N ILE A 44 -0.32 8.75 17.63
CA ILE A 44 1.08 9.12 17.74
C ILE A 44 1.27 10.57 18.12
N GLY A 45 0.37 11.42 17.79
CA GLY A 45 0.45 12.82 18.20
C GLY A 45 1.61 13.58 17.61
N ASP A 46 2.04 13.23 16.41
CA ASP A 46 3.06 14.03 15.73
C ASP A 46 2.38 14.93 14.69
N ASP A 47 3.18 15.73 14.00
CA ASP A 47 2.65 16.70 13.04
C ASP A 47 2.57 16.16 11.63
N LEU A 48 2.72 14.86 11.46
CA LEU A 48 2.72 14.27 10.13
C LEU A 48 1.31 14.16 9.58
N PRO A 49 1.16 14.22 8.26
CA PRO A 49 -0.17 14.17 7.64
C PRO A 49 -0.71 12.75 7.56
N ARG A 50 -1.08 12.19 8.69
CA ARG A 50 -1.48 10.78 8.83
C ARG A 50 -2.97 10.60 8.70
N ILE A 51 -3.39 9.54 8.01
CA ILE A 51 -4.77 9.08 8.04
C ILE A 51 -4.76 7.57 8.30
N HIS A 52 -5.84 7.08 8.88
CA HIS A 52 -5.95 5.66 9.20
C HIS A 52 -7.01 5.04 8.30
N MET A 53 -6.60 4.10 7.46
CA MET A 53 -7.52 3.37 6.58
C MET A 53 -7.28 1.89 6.80
N PRO A 54 -7.83 1.32 7.86
CA PRO A 54 -7.50 -0.04 8.25
C PRO A 54 -8.00 -1.08 7.26
N ILE A 55 -7.16 -2.05 6.95
CA ILE A 55 -7.59 -3.25 6.28
C ILE A 55 -7.91 -4.24 7.38
N VAL A 56 -9.20 -4.54 7.53
CA VAL A 56 -9.65 -5.34 8.65
C VAL A 56 -9.51 -6.82 8.33
N ASP A 57 -9.46 -7.63 9.39
CA ASP A 57 -9.35 -9.08 9.20
C ASP A 57 -10.72 -9.75 9.16
N ASP A 58 -11.79 -8.99 9.25
CA ASP A 58 -13.15 -9.53 9.17
C ASP A 58 -13.46 -9.82 7.69
N ALA A 59 -13.62 -11.08 7.37
CA ALA A 59 -13.82 -11.48 5.98
C ALA A 59 -14.98 -10.77 5.32
N ALA A 60 -16.03 -10.46 6.08
CA ALA A 60 -17.20 -9.81 5.50
C ALA A 60 -16.93 -8.36 5.08
N LYS A 61 -15.92 -7.73 5.66
CA LYS A 61 -15.64 -6.31 5.38
C LYS A 61 -14.27 -6.08 4.78
N GLN A 62 -13.52 -7.13 4.58
CA GLN A 62 -12.16 -7.00 4.11
C GLN A 62 -12.11 -6.43 2.70
N ASP A 63 -13.01 -6.86 1.83
CA ASP A 63 -13.06 -6.37 0.45
C ASP A 63 -13.26 -4.86 0.41
N GLU A 64 -14.18 -4.36 1.23
CA GLU A 64 -14.48 -2.94 1.25
C GLU A 64 -13.29 -2.13 1.74
N SER A 65 -12.60 -2.62 2.76
CA SER A 65 -11.47 -1.89 3.31
C SER A 65 -10.31 -1.86 2.33
N VAL A 66 -10.05 -2.96 1.62
CA VAL A 66 -9.00 -2.99 0.61
C VAL A 66 -9.34 -2.04 -0.53
N LYS A 67 -10.59 -2.09 -1.00
CA LYS A 67 -11.01 -1.23 -2.11
C LYS A 67 -10.89 0.24 -1.75
N ALA A 68 -11.33 0.61 -0.54
CA ALA A 68 -11.26 2.00 -0.12
C ALA A 68 -9.83 2.52 -0.10
N ALA A 69 -8.90 1.70 0.41
CA ALA A 69 -7.50 2.12 0.48
C ALA A 69 -6.91 2.28 -0.92
N ILE A 70 -7.18 1.32 -1.80
CA ILE A 70 -6.66 1.40 -3.17
C ILE A 70 -7.19 2.63 -3.88
N GLU A 71 -8.50 2.86 -3.77
CA GLU A 71 -9.10 4.00 -4.47
C GLU A 71 -8.56 5.31 -3.94
N TYR A 72 -8.30 5.39 -2.65
CA TYR A 72 -7.73 6.60 -2.09
C TYR A 72 -6.33 6.87 -2.64
N VAL A 73 -5.49 5.83 -2.69
CA VAL A 73 -4.13 5.98 -3.21
C VAL A 73 -4.17 6.43 -4.68
N VAL A 74 -5.03 5.79 -5.47
CA VAL A 74 -5.14 6.12 -6.89
C VAL A 74 -5.58 7.57 -7.06
N GLN A 75 -6.60 7.99 -6.30
CA GLN A 75 -7.09 9.35 -6.44
C GLN A 75 -6.05 10.38 -6.01
N ALA A 76 -5.35 10.12 -4.91
CA ALA A 76 -4.33 11.04 -4.45
C ALA A 76 -3.20 11.15 -5.46
N GLN A 77 -2.80 10.02 -6.05
CA GLN A 77 -1.75 10.02 -7.05
C GLN A 77 -2.16 10.83 -8.28
N LYS A 78 -3.42 10.68 -8.69
CA LYS A 78 -3.92 11.45 -9.83
C LYS A 78 -3.95 12.94 -9.55
N GLU A 79 -4.10 13.32 -8.30
CA GLU A 79 -4.09 14.72 -7.91
C GLU A 79 -2.67 15.27 -7.71
N GLY A 80 -1.66 14.47 -7.98
CA GLY A 80 -0.29 14.91 -7.85
C GLY A 80 0.25 14.91 -6.43
N LYS A 81 -0.45 14.25 -5.51
CA LYS A 81 -0.02 14.19 -4.12
C LYS A 81 0.99 13.08 -3.92
N LYS A 82 1.92 13.30 -3.01
CA LYS A 82 2.89 12.27 -2.63
C LYS A 82 2.31 11.47 -1.49
N VAL A 83 2.14 10.17 -1.73
CA VAL A 83 1.45 9.26 -0.81
C VAL A 83 2.41 8.21 -0.32
N TYR A 84 2.36 7.91 0.97
CA TYR A 84 3.08 6.80 1.56
C TYR A 84 2.05 5.94 2.28
N PHE A 85 2.04 4.63 2.02
CA PHE A 85 1.19 3.76 2.82
C PHE A 85 1.98 2.63 3.41
N HIS A 86 1.53 2.18 4.59
CA HIS A 86 2.26 1.20 5.36
C HIS A 86 1.31 0.38 6.24
N CYS A 87 1.80 -0.77 6.67
CA CYS A 87 1.23 -1.51 7.77
C CYS A 87 2.32 -1.58 8.84
N SER A 88 2.46 -2.67 9.58
CA SER A 88 3.54 -2.75 10.55
C SER A 88 4.89 -2.92 9.86
N GLY A 89 5.05 -4.04 9.14
CA GLY A 89 6.33 -4.35 8.50
C GLY A 89 6.38 -4.07 7.01
N GLY A 90 5.29 -3.60 6.43
CA GLY A 90 5.27 -3.32 5.01
C GLY A 90 5.27 -4.57 4.16
N ARG A 91 4.63 -5.64 4.62
CA ARG A 91 4.67 -6.93 3.93
C ARG A 91 3.32 -7.35 3.36
N ASN A 92 2.29 -7.49 4.20
CA ASN A 92 1.04 -8.09 3.78
C ASN A 92 0.01 -7.04 3.35
N ARG A 93 -0.45 -6.20 4.26
CA ARG A 93 -1.45 -5.18 3.90
C ARG A 93 -0.86 -4.16 2.94
N THR A 94 0.38 -3.74 3.17
CA THR A 94 1.06 -2.85 2.24
C THR A 94 1.19 -3.49 0.87
N GLY A 95 1.57 -4.78 0.83
CA GLY A 95 1.67 -5.49 -0.44
C GLY A 95 0.34 -5.58 -1.15
N THR A 96 -0.74 -5.79 -0.39
CA THR A 96 -2.07 -5.88 -0.98
C THR A 96 -2.46 -4.58 -1.68
N VAL A 97 -2.27 -3.45 -1.01
CA VAL A 97 -2.62 -2.17 -1.61
C VAL A 97 -1.68 -1.82 -2.76
N ALA A 98 -0.40 -2.19 -2.65
CA ALA A 98 0.54 -1.98 -3.75
C ALA A 98 0.11 -2.74 -5.00
N MET A 99 -0.21 -4.03 -4.83
CA MET A 99 -0.67 -4.85 -5.95
C MET A 99 -1.97 -4.32 -6.53
N GLY A 100 -2.90 -3.94 -5.65
CA GLY A 100 -4.18 -3.41 -6.10
C GLY A 100 -4.04 -2.11 -6.86
N THR A 101 -3.13 -1.25 -6.43
CA THR A 101 -2.88 -0.01 -7.13
C THR A 101 -2.33 -0.27 -8.54
N LEU A 102 -1.41 -1.23 -8.65
CA LEU A 102 -0.88 -1.61 -9.96
C LEU A 102 -1.99 -2.14 -10.87
N LEU A 103 -2.86 -2.98 -10.33
CA LEU A 103 -3.97 -3.53 -11.11
C LEU A 103 -4.97 -2.45 -11.51
N HIS A 104 -5.30 -1.57 -10.57
CA HIS A 104 -6.29 -0.53 -10.82
C HIS A 104 -5.83 0.43 -11.92
N LEU A 105 -4.54 0.72 -11.96
CA LEU A 105 -3.98 1.65 -12.95
C LEU A 105 -3.58 0.97 -14.26
N GLY A 106 -3.82 -0.33 -14.38
CA GLY A 106 -3.50 -1.04 -15.59
C GLY A 106 -2.02 -1.30 -15.79
N LYS A 107 -1.22 -1.17 -14.72
CA LYS A 107 0.21 -1.45 -14.80
C LYS A 107 0.51 -2.93 -14.63
N ALA A 108 -0.46 -3.70 -14.21
CA ALA A 108 -0.41 -5.15 -14.16
C ALA A 108 -1.75 -5.68 -14.62
N ASN A 109 -1.75 -6.84 -15.27
CA ASN A 109 -2.97 -7.43 -15.81
C ASN A 109 -3.49 -8.59 -14.99
N THR A 110 -2.65 -9.18 -14.16
CA THR A 110 -3.04 -10.32 -13.32
C THR A 110 -2.50 -10.10 -11.92
N VAL A 111 -3.07 -10.83 -10.96
CA VAL A 111 -2.59 -10.77 -9.59
C VAL A 111 -1.14 -11.23 -9.53
N GLU A 112 -0.80 -12.28 -10.29
CA GLU A 112 0.56 -12.80 -10.31
C GLU A 112 1.54 -11.79 -10.87
N GLU A 113 1.15 -11.06 -11.90
CA GLU A 113 2.01 -10.02 -12.46
C GLU A 113 2.18 -8.88 -11.47
N ALA A 114 1.10 -8.47 -10.80
CA ALA A 114 1.17 -7.42 -9.80
C ALA A 114 2.08 -7.83 -8.66
N GLU A 115 2.00 -9.09 -8.24
CA GLU A 115 2.86 -9.59 -7.17
C GLU A 115 4.33 -9.57 -7.61
N SER A 116 4.60 -9.96 -8.82
CA SER A 116 5.97 -9.97 -9.35
C SER A 116 6.55 -8.57 -9.35
N ILE A 117 5.77 -7.60 -9.79
CA ILE A 117 6.24 -6.21 -9.81
C ILE A 117 6.46 -5.71 -8.38
N ALA A 118 5.48 -5.93 -7.51
CA ALA A 118 5.57 -5.42 -6.15
C ALA A 118 6.73 -6.02 -5.39
N THR A 119 6.96 -7.32 -5.52
CA THR A 119 8.05 -7.98 -4.82
C THR A 119 9.41 -7.63 -5.40
N SER A 120 9.46 -7.27 -6.68
CA SER A 120 10.74 -6.81 -7.23
C SER A 120 11.08 -5.42 -6.68
N ILE A 121 10.07 -4.62 -6.37
CA ILE A 121 10.30 -3.29 -5.80
C ILE A 121 10.62 -3.41 -4.31
N ARG A 122 9.85 -4.21 -3.58
CA ARG A 122 10.06 -4.40 -2.14
C ARG A 122 9.99 -5.90 -1.84
N PRO A 123 11.17 -6.55 -1.76
CA PRO A 123 11.21 -8.03 -1.67
C PRO A 123 10.59 -8.63 -0.43
N VAL A 124 10.39 -7.86 0.65
CA VAL A 124 9.77 -8.41 1.84
C VAL A 124 8.25 -8.53 1.73
N ILE A 125 7.66 -7.99 0.66
CA ILE A 125 6.22 -8.11 0.47
C ILE A 125 5.84 -9.59 0.41
N ASN A 126 4.80 -9.95 1.17
CA ASN A 126 4.31 -11.31 1.26
C ASN A 126 2.82 -11.25 1.54
N VAL A 127 2.03 -11.21 0.48
CA VAL A 127 0.59 -11.06 0.59
C VAL A 127 -0.04 -12.41 0.84
N LYS A 128 -0.91 -12.48 1.84
CA LYS A 128 -1.55 -13.74 2.21
C LYS A 128 -2.59 -14.13 1.18
N PRO A 129 -2.87 -15.44 1.06
CA PRO A 129 -3.79 -15.92 0.02
C PRO A 129 -5.18 -15.31 0.07
N GLU A 130 -5.72 -15.05 1.26
CA GLU A 130 -7.06 -14.47 1.35
C GLU A 130 -7.10 -13.07 0.78
N LEU A 131 -6.02 -12.30 0.92
CA LEU A 131 -5.97 -10.96 0.34
C LEU A 131 -5.69 -11.00 -1.14
N LYS A 132 -4.93 -11.99 -1.61
CA LYS A 132 -4.79 -12.18 -3.06
C LYS A 132 -6.13 -12.50 -3.70
N GLU A 133 -6.95 -13.28 -3.01
CA GLU A 133 -8.27 -13.60 -3.54
C GLU A 133 -9.16 -12.38 -3.62
N VAL A 134 -9.07 -11.48 -2.64
CA VAL A 134 -9.80 -10.22 -2.70
C VAL A 134 -9.42 -9.46 -3.98
N LEU A 135 -8.14 -9.38 -4.27
CA LEU A 135 -7.70 -8.68 -5.47
C LEU A 135 -8.16 -9.39 -6.75
N HIS A 136 -8.14 -10.72 -6.74
CA HIS A 136 -8.65 -11.49 -7.88
C HIS A 136 -10.11 -11.15 -8.15
N ASN A 137 -10.92 -11.11 -7.09
CA ASN A 137 -12.33 -10.84 -7.25
C ASN A 137 -12.60 -9.42 -7.71
N MET A 138 -11.74 -8.49 -7.36
CA MET A 138 -11.94 -7.09 -7.70
C MET A 138 -11.48 -6.77 -9.12
N TYR A 139 -10.38 -7.37 -9.57
CA TYR A 139 -9.72 -6.90 -10.78
C TYR A 139 -9.58 -7.94 -11.88
N VAL A 140 -9.65 -9.23 -11.55
CA VAL A 140 -9.43 -10.26 -12.54
C VAL A 140 -10.63 -11.15 -12.63
N LYS A 141 -11.78 -10.56 -12.84
CA LYS A 141 -12.90 -11.35 -12.95
C LYS A 141 -12.91 -11.93 -14.27
N ASN A 142 -12.99 -13.02 -14.44
CA ASN A 142 -13.02 -13.49 -15.62
C ASN A 142 -14.07 -13.67 -16.13
N GLU A 143 -14.15 -13.59 -16.76
CA GLU A 143 -14.97 -13.73 -17.47
C GLU A 143 -15.10 -14.86 -17.96
#